data_bc5c8187583fdb4954f31afa6ea4f3a5
#
_entry.id   bc5c8187583fdb4954f31afa6ea4f3a5
#
_cell.length_a   1.000
_cell.length_b   1.000
_cell.length_c   1.000
_cell.angle_alpha   90.00
_cell.angle_beta   90.00
_cell.angle_gamma   90.00
#
_symmetry.space_group_name_H-M   'P 1'
#
loop_
_entity.id
_entity.type
_entity.pdbx_description
1 polymer ?
#
loop_
_entity_poly.entity_id
_entity_poly.type
_entity_poly.pdbx_seq_one_letter_code
_entity_poly.pdbx_strand_id
1 'polypeptide(L)'
;MGTCYYPEHWDKKLWADDLDRMKKAGISVIRIAEFAWSKVEPEEGVFTYDFFDEFLNLCSEKQMKVIFGTPTATPPAWLTEKYPEVLNARKDGVLLRHGGRRHYNYNSPVYQRLCARVVEREAAHYAKHPAIVGWQIDNEINCEVNEFYSEA
;
A
#
# COMPACT_ATOMS: atom_id res chain seq x y z
N MET A 1 15.11 -15.24 -6.29
CA MET A 1 13.90 -15.56 -5.52
C MET A 1 13.39 -14.28 -4.86
N GLY A 2 12.08 -14.13 -4.66
CA GLY A 2 11.47 -12.95 -4.03
C GLY A 2 10.55 -13.32 -2.86
N THR A 3 10.27 -12.34 -1.99
CA THR A 3 9.34 -12.46 -0.87
C THR A 3 8.65 -11.13 -0.59
N CYS A 4 7.58 -11.14 0.20
CA CYS A 4 7.00 -9.92 0.77
C CYS A 4 7.82 -9.54 2.02
N TYR A 5 7.96 -8.25 2.25
CA TYR A 5 8.53 -7.71 3.47
C TYR A 5 7.84 -6.38 3.79
N TYR A 6 7.39 -6.20 5.01
CA TYR A 6 6.67 -5.00 5.44
C TYR A 6 7.52 -4.25 6.45
N PRO A 7 8.38 -3.31 6.01
CA PRO A 7 9.28 -2.58 6.90
C PRO A 7 8.53 -1.82 7.99
N GLU A 8 7.29 -1.43 7.75
CA GLU A 8 6.40 -0.75 8.70
C GLU A 8 5.96 -1.62 9.88
N HIS A 9 6.13 -2.94 9.80
CA HIS A 9 5.80 -3.89 10.87
C HIS A 9 7.00 -4.20 11.79
N TRP A 10 8.20 -3.72 11.44
CA TRP A 10 9.44 -4.05 12.14
C TRP A 10 10.14 -2.81 12.67
N ASP A 11 10.91 -2.99 13.76
CA ASP A 11 11.80 -1.95 14.23
C ASP A 11 12.89 -1.69 13.18
N LYS A 12 13.14 -0.41 12.87
CA LYS A 12 14.13 0.01 11.87
C LYS A 12 15.51 -0.59 12.09
N LYS A 13 15.90 -0.83 13.34
CA LYS A 13 17.19 -1.46 13.70
C LYS A 13 17.35 -2.88 13.15
N LEU A 14 16.26 -3.57 12.80
CA LEU A 14 16.28 -4.93 12.25
C LEU A 14 16.45 -4.93 10.72
N TRP A 15 16.12 -3.85 10.03
CA TRP A 15 16.06 -3.83 8.57
C TRP A 15 17.35 -4.29 7.90
N ALA A 16 18.49 -3.79 8.39
CA ALA A 16 19.79 -4.12 7.79
C ALA A 16 20.13 -5.61 7.94
N ASP A 17 19.90 -6.18 9.12
CA ASP A 17 20.13 -7.60 9.38
C ASP A 17 19.14 -8.50 8.61
N ASP A 18 17.87 -8.11 8.56
CA ASP A 18 16.86 -8.84 7.80
C ASP A 18 17.18 -8.90 6.30
N LEU A 19 17.58 -7.77 5.70
CA LEU A 19 18.01 -7.74 4.30
C LEU A 19 19.25 -8.62 4.06
N ASP A 20 20.21 -8.62 4.98
CA ASP A 20 21.39 -9.48 4.87
C ASP A 20 21.06 -10.96 4.99
N ARG A 21 20.15 -11.33 5.90
CA ARG A 21 19.64 -12.70 6.03
C ARG A 21 18.90 -13.16 4.79
N MET A 22 18.02 -12.30 4.24
CA MET A 22 17.31 -12.58 2.99
C MET A 22 18.29 -12.83 1.83
N LYS A 23 19.31 -11.99 1.68
CA LYS A 23 20.35 -12.19 0.65
C LYS A 23 21.10 -13.51 0.83
N LYS A 24 21.50 -13.86 2.06
CA LYS A 24 22.12 -15.16 2.36
C LYS A 24 21.23 -16.34 2.01
N ALA A 25 19.90 -16.17 2.13
CA ALA A 25 18.91 -17.17 1.72
C ALA A 25 18.62 -17.18 0.20
N GLY A 26 19.30 -16.34 -0.61
CA GLY A 26 19.11 -16.25 -2.05
C GLY A 26 17.92 -15.41 -2.49
N ILE A 27 17.35 -14.59 -1.59
CA ILE A 27 16.29 -13.63 -1.92
C ILE A 27 16.96 -12.38 -2.46
N SER A 28 16.55 -11.93 -3.63
CA SER A 28 17.12 -10.77 -4.32
C SER A 28 16.09 -9.70 -4.66
N VAL A 29 14.80 -9.98 -4.43
CA VAL A 29 13.67 -9.07 -4.67
C VAL A 29 12.73 -9.14 -3.49
N ILE A 30 12.28 -7.99 -3.00
CA ILE A 30 11.21 -7.88 -2.00
C ILE A 30 10.05 -7.04 -2.55
N ARG A 31 8.83 -7.37 -2.12
CA ARG A 31 7.64 -6.56 -2.35
C ARG A 31 7.26 -5.85 -1.06
N ILE A 32 6.95 -4.56 -1.15
CA ILE A 32 6.63 -3.69 -0.01
C ILE A 32 5.46 -2.75 -0.33
N ALA A 33 4.94 -2.10 0.69
CA ALA A 33 4.08 -0.91 0.66
C ALA A 33 2.62 -1.09 0.23
N GLU A 34 2.19 -2.22 -0.28
CA GLU A 34 0.81 -2.41 -0.79
C GLU A 34 -0.30 -2.20 0.24
N PHE A 35 0.06 -2.07 1.52
CA PHE A 35 -0.87 -1.82 2.62
C PHE A 35 -0.57 -0.54 3.41
N ALA A 36 0.25 0.34 2.86
CA ALA A 36 0.86 1.43 3.61
C ALA A 36 0.24 2.82 3.33
N TRP A 37 -1.01 2.91 2.83
CA TRP A 37 -1.60 4.22 2.49
C TRP A 37 -1.59 5.20 3.68
N SER A 38 -1.99 4.75 4.88
CA SER A 38 -1.97 5.59 6.07
C SER A 38 -0.56 6.07 6.48
N LYS A 39 0.49 5.34 6.04
CA LYS A 39 1.89 5.74 6.27
C LYS A 39 2.35 6.81 5.28
N VAL A 40 1.90 6.69 4.02
CA VAL A 40 2.25 7.61 2.94
C VAL A 40 1.41 8.88 2.98
N GLU A 41 0.14 8.76 3.34
CA GLU A 41 -0.81 9.87 3.46
C GLU A 41 -1.57 9.76 4.79
N PRO A 42 -0.94 10.15 5.92
CA PRO A 42 -1.54 10.06 7.26
C PRO A 42 -2.77 10.95 7.44
N GLU A 43 -2.83 12.06 6.70
CA GLU A 43 -3.97 12.97 6.62
C GLU A 43 -4.21 13.32 5.15
N GLU A 44 -5.44 13.64 4.80
CA GLU A 44 -5.78 13.94 3.41
C GLU A 44 -4.93 15.06 2.82
N GLY A 45 -4.18 14.75 1.77
CA GLY A 45 -3.32 15.69 1.06
C GLY A 45 -1.95 15.91 1.70
N VAL A 46 -1.70 15.33 2.88
CA VAL A 46 -0.41 15.40 3.56
C VAL A 46 0.39 14.15 3.25
N PHE A 47 1.41 14.26 2.42
CA PHE A 47 2.24 13.14 2.00
C PHE A 47 3.56 13.11 2.75
N THR A 48 3.95 11.91 3.23
CA THR A 48 5.19 11.67 3.96
C THR A 48 5.90 10.46 3.36
N TYR A 49 7.12 10.67 2.87
CA TYR A 49 7.89 9.62 2.19
C TYR A 49 9.13 9.18 2.97
N ASP A 50 9.56 9.95 3.96
CA ASP A 50 10.83 9.76 4.70
C ASP A 50 11.05 8.31 5.16
N PHE A 51 9.97 7.65 5.60
CA PHE A 51 10.04 6.27 6.07
C PHE A 51 10.46 5.30 4.98
N PHE A 52 9.81 5.38 3.82
CA PHE A 52 10.14 4.51 2.69
C PHE A 52 11.40 4.96 1.96
N ASP A 53 11.70 6.26 1.93
CA ASP A 53 12.96 6.78 1.39
C ASP A 53 14.15 6.18 2.14
N GLU A 54 14.12 6.18 3.48
CA GLU A 54 15.16 5.57 4.31
C GLU A 54 15.31 4.07 4.03
N PHE A 55 14.20 3.34 3.97
CA PHE A 55 14.24 1.91 3.69
C PHE A 55 14.70 1.59 2.27
N LEU A 56 14.23 2.33 1.27
CA LEU A 56 14.63 2.13 -0.13
C LEU A 56 16.10 2.46 -0.36
N ASN A 57 16.64 3.50 0.31
CA ASN A 57 18.07 3.80 0.27
C ASN A 57 18.89 2.63 0.83
N LEU A 58 18.47 2.06 1.96
CA LEU A 58 19.11 0.87 2.52
C LEU A 58 19.02 -0.34 1.56
N CYS A 59 17.87 -0.53 0.89
CA CYS A 59 17.73 -1.56 -0.15
C CYS A 59 18.72 -1.34 -1.29
N SER A 60 18.90 -0.09 -1.73
CA SER A 60 19.86 0.25 -2.78
C SER A 60 21.30 -0.04 -2.36
N GLU A 61 21.71 0.39 -1.16
CA GLU A 61 23.04 0.12 -0.60
C GLU A 61 23.31 -1.38 -0.51
N LYS A 62 22.31 -2.15 -0.09
CA LYS A 62 22.42 -3.61 0.02
C LYS A 62 22.12 -4.34 -1.29
N GLN A 63 21.89 -3.64 -2.40
CA GLN A 63 21.59 -4.24 -3.70
C GLN A 63 20.36 -5.19 -3.64
N MET A 64 19.39 -4.88 -2.81
CA MET A 64 18.08 -5.53 -2.78
C MET A 64 17.14 -4.82 -3.75
N LYS A 65 16.55 -5.58 -4.66
CA LYS A 65 15.55 -5.06 -5.59
C LYS A 65 14.17 -5.00 -4.96
N VAL A 66 13.38 -4.02 -5.36
CA VAL A 66 12.06 -3.77 -4.77
C VAL A 66 10.98 -3.75 -5.84
N ILE A 67 9.90 -4.47 -5.60
CA ILE A 67 8.60 -4.25 -6.23
C ILE A 67 7.80 -3.38 -5.26
N PHE A 68 7.46 -2.17 -5.67
CA PHE A 68 6.68 -1.24 -4.84
C PHE A 68 5.19 -1.44 -5.12
N GLY A 69 4.41 -1.70 -4.09
CA GLY A 69 2.97 -1.87 -4.19
C GLY A 69 2.24 -0.53 -4.07
N THR A 70 1.25 -0.27 -4.94
CA THR A 70 0.34 0.84 -4.71
C THR A 70 -0.54 0.54 -3.51
N PRO A 71 -0.78 1.50 -2.59
CA PRO A 71 -1.35 1.22 -1.27
C PRO A 71 -2.88 1.16 -1.27
N THR A 72 -3.49 1.08 -2.45
CA THR A 72 -4.94 1.24 -2.64
C THR A 72 -5.79 0.12 -2.04
N ALA A 73 -5.19 -1.01 -1.66
CA ALA A 73 -5.90 -2.10 -0.99
C ALA A 73 -6.30 -1.81 0.47
N THR A 74 -5.74 -0.76 1.08
CA THR A 74 -5.98 -0.42 2.49
C THR A 74 -6.16 1.08 2.68
N PRO A 75 -7.33 1.62 2.32
CA PRO A 75 -7.60 3.03 2.53
C PRO A 75 -7.44 3.42 4.00
N PRO A 76 -6.87 4.59 4.29
CA PRO A 76 -6.66 5.06 5.66
C PRO A 76 -7.99 5.41 6.35
N ALA A 77 -7.97 5.44 7.69
CA ALA A 77 -9.17 5.72 8.48
C ALA A 77 -9.82 7.07 8.15
N TRP A 78 -9.00 8.12 7.95
CA TRP A 78 -9.51 9.45 7.59
C TRP A 78 -10.37 9.43 6.31
N LEU A 79 -10.06 8.51 5.36
CA LEU A 79 -10.79 8.41 4.09
C LEU A 79 -12.22 7.92 4.32
N THR A 80 -12.38 6.84 5.07
CA THR A 80 -13.70 6.27 5.35
C THR A 80 -14.51 7.06 6.39
N GLU A 81 -13.83 7.83 7.24
CA GLU A 81 -14.48 8.75 8.17
C GLU A 81 -15.03 9.99 7.45
N LYS A 82 -14.22 10.58 6.58
CA LYS A 82 -14.59 11.79 5.84
C LYS A 82 -15.55 11.52 4.67
N TYR A 83 -15.43 10.35 4.06
CA TYR A 83 -16.18 9.93 2.87
C TYR A 83 -16.85 8.58 3.11
N PRO A 84 -17.84 8.49 4.02
CA PRO A 84 -18.49 7.22 4.35
C PRO A 84 -19.19 6.57 3.15
N GLU A 85 -19.50 7.32 2.10
CA GLU A 85 -20.06 6.83 0.84
C GLU A 85 -19.11 5.89 0.09
N VAL A 86 -17.82 5.87 0.42
CA VAL A 86 -16.88 4.91 -0.17
C VAL A 86 -17.04 3.50 0.39
N LEU A 87 -17.75 3.35 1.51
CA LEU A 87 -17.93 2.04 2.13
C LEU A 87 -18.85 1.16 1.29
N ASN A 88 -18.45 -0.10 1.13
CA ASN A 88 -19.32 -1.10 0.50
C ASN A 88 -20.42 -1.55 1.46
N ALA A 89 -21.53 -2.01 0.91
CA ALA A 89 -22.60 -2.63 1.66
C ALA A 89 -22.74 -4.11 1.30
N ARG A 90 -23.24 -4.89 2.24
CA ARG A 90 -23.70 -6.24 1.98
C ARG A 90 -25.09 -6.23 1.37
N LYS A 91 -25.55 -7.37 0.84
CA LYS A 91 -26.88 -7.54 0.22
C LYS A 91 -28.04 -7.17 1.16
N ASP A 92 -27.84 -7.27 2.46
CA ASP A 92 -28.83 -6.87 3.47
C ASP A 92 -28.81 -5.37 3.80
N GLY A 93 -28.02 -4.57 3.04
CA GLY A 93 -27.91 -3.12 3.22
C GLY A 93 -26.98 -2.68 4.35
N VAL A 94 -26.33 -3.60 5.04
CA VAL A 94 -25.40 -3.27 6.12
C VAL A 94 -24.08 -2.81 5.53
N LEU A 95 -23.66 -1.57 5.85
CA LEU A 95 -22.37 -1.04 5.47
C LEU A 95 -21.22 -1.79 6.14
N LEU A 96 -20.20 -2.11 5.37
CA LEU A 96 -18.93 -2.60 5.92
C LEU A 96 -18.25 -1.48 6.68
N ARG A 97 -17.54 -1.85 7.75
CA ARG A 97 -16.85 -0.86 8.59
C ARG A 97 -15.37 -0.82 8.25
N HIS A 98 -14.76 0.32 8.49
CA HIS A 98 -13.31 0.47 8.43
C HIS A 98 -12.60 -0.61 9.27
N GLY A 99 -11.46 -1.09 8.77
CA GLY A 99 -10.67 -2.16 9.42
C GLY A 99 -11.04 -3.57 8.98
N GLY A 100 -12.18 -3.73 8.27
CA GLY A 100 -12.44 -4.96 7.51
C GLY A 100 -11.63 -5.00 6.22
N ARG A 101 -11.33 -6.19 5.73
CA ARG A 101 -10.67 -6.33 4.44
C ARG A 101 -11.66 -6.01 3.32
N ARG A 102 -11.24 -5.19 2.34
CA ARG A 102 -12.08 -4.82 1.19
C ARG A 102 -13.42 -4.19 1.58
N HIS A 103 -13.43 -3.33 2.58
CA HIS A 103 -14.62 -2.66 3.08
C HIS A 103 -15.13 -1.50 2.22
N TYR A 104 -14.48 -1.21 1.10
CA TYR A 104 -14.78 -0.09 0.21
C TYR A 104 -15.31 -0.54 -1.15
N ASN A 105 -16.01 0.35 -1.82
CA ASN A 105 -16.54 0.14 -3.17
C ASN A 105 -15.58 0.72 -4.22
N TYR A 106 -15.03 -0.12 -5.08
CA TYR A 106 -14.12 0.30 -6.17
C TYR A 106 -14.79 1.26 -7.16
N ASN A 107 -16.12 1.20 -7.29
CA ASN A 107 -16.87 2.03 -8.23
C ASN A 107 -17.12 3.44 -7.70
N SER A 108 -16.89 3.69 -6.39
CA SER A 108 -17.04 5.03 -5.83
C SER A 108 -16.12 6.04 -6.54
N PRO A 109 -16.69 7.10 -7.14
CA PRO A 109 -15.88 8.14 -7.80
C PRO A 109 -14.93 8.84 -6.84
N VAL A 110 -15.33 8.98 -5.58
CA VAL A 110 -14.48 9.54 -4.52
C VAL A 110 -13.29 8.63 -4.27
N TYR A 111 -13.53 7.33 -4.12
CA TYR A 111 -12.47 6.36 -3.93
C TYR A 111 -11.48 6.35 -5.09
N GLN A 112 -11.99 6.29 -6.33
CA GLN A 112 -11.16 6.29 -7.54
C GLN A 112 -10.30 7.55 -7.65
N ARG A 113 -10.86 8.73 -7.35
CA ARG A 113 -10.11 10.00 -7.35
C ARG A 113 -8.99 9.99 -6.32
N LEU A 114 -9.26 9.49 -5.10
CA LEU A 114 -8.25 9.43 -4.04
C LEU A 114 -7.17 8.39 -4.34
N CYS A 115 -7.54 7.24 -4.90
CA CYS A 115 -6.57 6.24 -5.40
C CYS A 115 -5.67 6.82 -6.48
N ALA A 116 -6.24 7.50 -7.48
CA ALA A 116 -5.45 8.13 -8.54
C ALA A 116 -4.45 9.13 -7.97
N ARG A 117 -4.88 9.95 -7.01
CA ARG A 117 -4.04 10.95 -6.36
C ARG A 117 -2.84 10.32 -5.63
N VAL A 118 -3.07 9.33 -4.76
CA VAL A 118 -1.98 8.71 -4.00
C VAL A 118 -1.01 7.98 -4.92
N VAL A 119 -1.52 7.25 -5.90
CA VAL A 119 -0.69 6.52 -6.87
C VAL A 119 0.15 7.47 -7.72
N GLU A 120 -0.44 8.57 -8.21
CA GLU A 120 0.28 9.59 -8.96
C GLU A 120 1.43 10.21 -8.13
N ARG A 121 1.15 10.53 -6.86
CA ARG A 121 2.14 11.10 -5.94
C ARG A 121 3.28 10.14 -5.65
N GLU A 122 2.99 8.89 -5.36
CA GLU A 122 4.02 7.86 -5.14
C GLU A 122 4.84 7.60 -6.40
N ALA A 123 4.16 7.43 -7.53
CA ALA A 123 4.84 7.19 -8.79
C ALA A 123 5.76 8.35 -9.17
N ALA A 124 5.34 9.60 -8.98
CA ALA A 124 6.17 10.76 -9.24
C ALA A 124 7.39 10.82 -8.32
N HIS A 125 7.22 10.51 -7.02
CA HIS A 125 8.30 10.53 -6.04
C HIS A 125 9.33 9.43 -6.29
N TYR A 126 8.87 8.22 -6.59
CA TYR A 126 9.72 7.03 -6.71
C TYR A 126 10.14 6.66 -8.13
N ALA A 127 9.70 7.38 -9.16
CA ALA A 127 9.90 7.03 -10.58
C ALA A 127 11.36 6.70 -10.99
N LYS A 128 12.33 7.26 -10.30
CA LYS A 128 13.76 7.11 -10.61
C LYS A 128 14.56 6.42 -9.51
N HIS A 129 13.90 5.85 -8.51
CA HIS A 129 14.61 5.24 -7.39
C HIS A 129 15.30 3.93 -7.84
N PRO A 130 16.64 3.80 -7.66
CA PRO A 130 17.41 2.71 -8.26
C PRO A 130 17.09 1.31 -7.70
N ALA A 131 16.54 1.22 -6.50
CA ALA A 131 16.13 -0.06 -5.91
C ALA A 131 14.82 -0.58 -6.52
N ILE A 132 13.95 0.28 -7.03
CA ILE A 132 12.63 -0.10 -7.55
C ILE A 132 12.75 -0.64 -8.97
N VAL A 133 12.37 -1.88 -9.17
CA VAL A 133 12.43 -2.57 -10.46
C VAL A 133 11.05 -2.88 -11.06
N GLY A 134 9.99 -2.61 -10.32
CA GLY A 134 8.62 -2.84 -10.78
C GLY A 134 7.58 -2.34 -9.77
N TRP A 135 6.33 -2.31 -10.21
CA TRP A 135 5.18 -1.90 -9.42
C TRP A 135 4.16 -3.03 -9.36
N GLN A 136 3.55 -3.23 -8.18
CA GLN A 136 2.33 -4.00 -8.04
C GLN A 136 1.15 -3.02 -7.98
N ILE A 137 0.19 -3.18 -8.87
CA ILE A 137 -1.01 -2.36 -8.90
C ILE A 137 -2.07 -3.02 -8.04
N ASP A 138 -2.44 -2.36 -6.94
CA ASP A 138 -3.39 -2.86 -5.95
C ASP A 138 -2.97 -4.24 -5.37
N ASN A 139 -3.85 -4.90 -4.62
CA ASN A 139 -3.61 -6.23 -4.09
C ASN A 139 -4.90 -7.03 -4.00
N GLU A 140 -4.91 -8.24 -4.57
CA GLU A 140 -6.00 -9.24 -4.45
C GLU A 140 -7.41 -8.65 -4.70
N ILE A 141 -7.63 -8.04 -5.85
CA ILE A 141 -8.84 -7.28 -6.19
C ILE A 141 -10.14 -8.06 -5.94
N ASN A 142 -10.17 -9.36 -6.17
CA ASN A 142 -11.34 -10.22 -5.97
C ASN A 142 -11.33 -11.00 -4.65
N CYS A 143 -10.41 -10.69 -3.72
CA CYS A 143 -10.34 -11.39 -2.46
C CYS A 143 -11.42 -10.90 -1.50
N GLU A 144 -12.23 -11.80 -0.98
CA GLU A 144 -13.24 -11.62 0.07
C GLU A 144 -14.47 -10.77 -0.29
N VAL A 145 -14.42 -9.94 -1.33
CA VAL A 145 -15.58 -9.14 -1.78
C VAL A 145 -15.69 -9.21 -3.30
N ASN A 146 -16.78 -9.79 -3.77
CA ASN A 146 -17.10 -9.91 -5.19
C ASN A 146 -18.32 -9.10 -5.59
N GLU A 147 -19.04 -8.54 -4.63
CA GLU A 147 -20.32 -7.88 -4.83
C GLU A 147 -20.34 -6.54 -4.10
N PHE A 148 -20.96 -5.56 -4.73
CA PHE A 148 -21.08 -4.20 -4.21
C PHE A 148 -22.55 -3.81 -4.22
N TYR A 149 -23.06 -3.47 -3.04
CA TYR A 149 -24.47 -3.09 -2.84
C TYR A 149 -24.62 -1.66 -2.30
N SER A 150 -23.52 -0.95 -2.08
CA SER A 150 -23.57 0.49 -1.80
C SER A 150 -23.81 1.28 -3.07
N GLU A 151 -24.43 2.45 -2.94
CA GLU A 151 -24.46 3.44 -4.03
C GLU A 151 -23.02 3.87 -4.37
N ALA A 152 -22.72 3.99 -5.66
CA ALA A 152 -21.39 4.40 -6.16
C ALA A 152 -21.45 5.83 -6.69
#